data_7444eebeaa55e27ebc28336d41f91ea3
#
_entry.id   7444eebeaa55e27ebc28336d41f91ea3
#
_cell.length_a   1.000
_cell.length_b   1.000
_cell.length_c   1.000
_cell.angle_alpha   90.00
_cell.angle_beta   90.00
_cell.angle_gamma   90.00
#
_symmetry.space_group_name_H-M   'P 1'
#
loop_
_entity.id
_entity.type
_entity.pdbx_description
1 polymer ?
#
loop_
_entity_poly.entity_id
_entity_poly.type
_entity_poly.pdbx_seq_one_letter_code
_entity_poly.pdbx_strand_id
1 'polypeptide(L)'
;LDAQTRYLDEVFDDVTVTSDINYGQNITVIPALQGQPPAMQPLMLDLYEPTGDTETERPLLLFFHTGNFLPPFINGGALGTKTDNFAVEMCTRYAKMGYVVASVDYRLGWNPLAGTQEERTLQLIQAAYRGVQDSRTAVRFFRKGEAEDGDPYGIDGTKIGMIGNGTGG
;
A
#
# COMPACT_ATOMS: atom_id res chain seq x y z
N LEU A 1 -8.50 -30.97 18.43
CA LEU A 1 -8.57 -29.83 17.50
C LEU A 1 -8.19 -28.61 18.29
N ASP A 2 -7.03 -28.04 18.00
CA ASP A 2 -6.61 -26.78 18.58
C ASP A 2 -7.63 -25.70 18.11
N ALA A 3 -8.07 -24.85 19.02
CA ALA A 3 -8.96 -23.76 18.67
C ALA A 3 -8.19 -22.78 17.78
N GLN A 4 -8.71 -22.47 16.59
CA GLN A 4 -8.16 -21.45 15.72
C GLN A 4 -8.23 -20.09 16.41
N THR A 5 -7.12 -19.34 16.36
CA THR A 5 -6.99 -18.07 17.05
C THR A 5 -6.97 -16.93 16.03
N ARG A 6 -7.95 -16.03 16.10
CA ARG A 6 -8.00 -14.81 15.30
C ARG A 6 -6.68 -14.04 15.41
N TYR A 7 -6.22 -13.47 14.31
CA TYR A 7 -4.94 -12.76 14.10
C TYR A 7 -3.68 -13.65 14.12
N LEU A 8 -3.83 -14.97 14.30
CA LEU A 8 -2.74 -15.93 14.20
C LEU A 8 -3.02 -16.99 13.14
N ASP A 9 -4.25 -17.47 13.06
CA ASP A 9 -4.69 -18.50 12.13
C ASP A 9 -5.65 -17.92 11.10
N GLU A 10 -5.73 -18.51 9.91
CA GLU A 10 -6.76 -18.19 8.92
C GLU A 10 -8.10 -18.76 9.43
N VAL A 11 -8.96 -17.89 9.96
CA VAL A 11 -10.26 -18.24 10.56
C VAL A 11 -11.46 -17.88 9.67
N PHE A 12 -11.21 -17.20 8.56
CA PHE A 12 -12.21 -16.84 7.54
C PHE A 12 -11.92 -17.54 6.24
N ASP A 13 -12.94 -18.05 5.58
CA ASP A 13 -12.80 -18.77 4.31
C ASP A 13 -12.61 -17.80 3.12
N ASP A 14 -13.30 -16.65 3.15
CA ASP A 14 -13.38 -15.71 2.03
C ASP A 14 -12.98 -14.28 2.44
N VAL A 15 -12.54 -13.53 1.43
CA VAL A 15 -12.11 -12.13 1.56
C VAL A 15 -12.87 -11.25 0.57
N THR A 16 -13.43 -10.18 1.05
CA THR A 16 -14.02 -9.11 0.23
C THR A 16 -12.95 -8.09 -0.11
N VAL A 17 -12.81 -7.76 -1.39
CA VAL A 17 -11.84 -6.75 -1.86
C VAL A 17 -12.58 -5.55 -2.42
N THR A 18 -12.29 -4.37 -1.86
CA THR A 18 -12.72 -3.08 -2.41
C THR A 18 -11.54 -2.42 -3.10
N SER A 19 -11.57 -2.40 -4.44
CA SER A 19 -10.45 -1.89 -5.24
C SER A 19 -10.54 -0.39 -5.47
N ASP A 20 -9.36 0.21 -5.72
CA ASP A 20 -9.21 1.59 -6.19
C ASP A 20 -9.78 2.66 -5.25
N ILE A 21 -9.62 2.46 -3.94
CA ILE A 21 -9.92 3.50 -2.95
C ILE A 21 -8.86 4.60 -3.06
N ASN A 22 -9.31 5.84 -3.29
CA ASN A 22 -8.43 7.00 -3.33
C ASN A 22 -8.14 7.49 -1.90
N TYR A 23 -6.89 7.33 -1.44
CA TYR A 23 -6.47 7.77 -0.11
C TYR A 23 -5.76 9.14 -0.08
N GLY A 24 -5.55 9.75 -1.27
CA GLY A 24 -4.95 11.06 -1.41
C GLY A 24 -4.49 11.36 -2.83
N GLN A 25 -3.76 12.46 -2.97
CA GLN A 25 -3.13 12.82 -4.24
C GLN A 25 -1.85 13.63 -3.98
N ASN A 26 -0.87 13.49 -4.87
CA ASN A 26 0.36 14.26 -4.77
C ASN A 26 1.07 14.34 -6.12
N ILE A 27 2.09 15.21 -6.23
CA ILE A 27 2.87 15.38 -7.44
C ILE A 27 3.77 14.15 -7.66
N THR A 28 3.70 13.57 -8.86
CA THR A 28 4.58 12.50 -9.33
C THR A 28 5.64 13.04 -10.31
N VAL A 29 6.80 12.37 -10.33
CA VAL A 29 7.87 12.64 -11.28
C VAL A 29 7.89 11.66 -12.47
N ILE A 30 6.97 10.70 -12.49
CA ILE A 30 6.91 9.71 -13.60
C ILE A 30 6.86 10.37 -14.98
N PRO A 31 6.06 11.43 -15.23
CA PRO A 31 6.07 12.12 -16.52
C PRO A 31 7.43 12.71 -16.87
N ALA A 32 8.22 13.14 -15.88
CA ALA A 32 9.56 13.68 -16.13
C ALA A 32 10.54 12.64 -16.69
N LEU A 33 10.33 11.35 -16.42
CA LEU A 33 11.08 10.25 -17.03
C LEU A 33 10.81 10.14 -18.55
N GLN A 34 9.74 10.76 -19.02
CA GLN A 34 9.34 10.83 -20.44
C GLN A 34 9.47 12.24 -21.02
N GLY A 35 10.22 13.13 -20.35
CA GLY A 35 10.44 14.50 -20.80
C GLY A 35 9.24 15.44 -20.64
N GLN A 36 8.25 15.06 -19.82
CA GLN A 36 7.06 15.87 -19.51
C GLN A 36 7.18 16.51 -18.13
N PRO A 37 6.49 17.64 -17.87
CA PRO A 37 6.46 18.23 -16.53
C PRO A 37 5.83 17.28 -15.49
N PRO A 38 6.22 17.38 -14.21
CA PRO A 38 5.55 16.66 -13.13
C PRO A 38 4.04 16.95 -13.11
N ALA A 39 3.24 15.94 -12.72
CA ALA A 39 1.79 16.03 -12.70
C ALA A 39 1.21 15.53 -11.38
N MET A 40 -0.05 15.91 -11.09
CA MET A 40 -0.79 15.33 -9.97
C MET A 40 -1.11 13.87 -10.25
N GLN A 41 -0.88 13.02 -9.24
CA GLN A 41 -1.21 11.60 -9.28
C GLN A 41 -2.15 11.27 -8.13
N PRO A 42 -3.30 10.64 -8.39
CA PRO A 42 -4.11 10.04 -7.32
C PRO A 42 -3.33 8.88 -6.68
N LEU A 43 -3.49 8.73 -5.37
CA LEU A 43 -2.89 7.66 -4.58
C LEU A 43 -3.97 6.64 -4.27
N MET A 44 -3.80 5.42 -4.77
CA MET A 44 -4.82 4.38 -4.73
C MET A 44 -4.40 3.23 -3.83
N LEU A 45 -5.37 2.57 -3.21
CA LEU A 45 -5.18 1.32 -2.49
C LEU A 45 -6.31 0.34 -2.77
N ASP A 46 -6.06 -0.96 -2.52
CA ASP A 46 -7.09 -1.99 -2.46
C ASP A 46 -7.24 -2.45 -1.02
N LEU A 47 -8.47 -2.50 -0.53
CA LEU A 47 -8.81 -2.92 0.82
C LEU A 47 -9.31 -4.36 0.82
N TYR A 48 -8.73 -5.17 1.68
CA TYR A 48 -9.06 -6.59 1.89
C TYR A 48 -9.67 -6.76 3.27
N GLU A 49 -10.86 -7.32 3.33
CA GLU A 49 -11.60 -7.54 4.57
C GLU A 49 -12.11 -8.98 4.67
N PRO A 50 -12.13 -9.60 5.86
CA PRO A 50 -12.77 -10.91 6.02
C PRO A 50 -14.24 -10.84 5.64
N THR A 51 -14.70 -11.71 4.74
CA THR A 51 -16.12 -11.72 4.36
C THR A 51 -17.00 -12.19 5.51
N GLY A 52 -18.01 -11.41 5.85
CA GLY A 52 -18.96 -11.73 6.89
C GLY A 52 -18.47 -11.46 8.33
N ASP A 53 -17.32 -10.82 8.48
CA ASP A 53 -16.83 -10.39 9.79
C ASP A 53 -17.69 -9.24 10.34
N THR A 54 -18.02 -9.32 11.62
CA THR A 54 -18.83 -8.31 12.33
C THR A 54 -18.04 -7.52 13.38
N GLU A 55 -16.74 -7.77 13.49
CA GLU A 55 -15.86 -7.02 14.39
C GLU A 55 -15.63 -5.60 13.89
N THR A 56 -15.66 -4.60 14.77
CA THR A 56 -15.60 -3.18 14.42
C THR A 56 -14.34 -2.45 14.92
N GLU A 57 -13.46 -3.11 15.64
CA GLU A 57 -12.21 -2.53 16.16
C GLU A 57 -11.00 -3.37 15.69
N ARG A 58 -10.99 -3.68 14.39
CA ARG A 58 -9.98 -4.55 13.79
C ARG A 58 -8.64 -3.84 13.64
N PRO A 59 -7.51 -4.51 13.90
CA PRO A 59 -6.20 -3.99 13.52
C PRO A 59 -6.11 -3.81 12.00
N LEU A 60 -5.50 -2.70 11.57
CA LEU A 60 -5.23 -2.40 10.16
C LEU A 60 -3.77 -2.74 9.82
N LEU A 61 -3.56 -3.44 8.71
CA LEU A 61 -2.24 -3.65 8.12
C LEU A 61 -2.12 -2.90 6.79
N LEU A 62 -1.12 -2.04 6.65
CA LEU A 62 -0.77 -1.39 5.39
C LEU A 62 0.36 -2.18 4.73
N PHE A 63 0.09 -2.77 3.58
CA PHE A 63 1.06 -3.55 2.80
C PHE A 63 1.63 -2.70 1.67
N PHE A 64 2.97 -2.61 1.60
CA PHE A 64 3.70 -1.86 0.58
C PHE A 64 4.46 -2.83 -0.32
N HIS A 65 4.14 -2.78 -1.63
CA HIS A 65 4.74 -3.65 -2.65
C HIS A 65 6.22 -3.34 -2.92
N THR A 66 6.93 -4.28 -3.52
CA THR A 66 8.30 -4.10 -4.05
C THR A 66 8.28 -3.34 -5.39
N GLY A 67 9.39 -3.32 -6.13
CA GLY A 67 9.47 -2.74 -7.48
C GLY A 67 10.60 -1.73 -7.65
N ASN A 68 11.56 -1.66 -6.71
CA ASN A 68 12.74 -0.79 -6.76
C ASN A 68 12.41 0.70 -6.93
N PHE A 69 11.25 1.15 -6.47
CA PHE A 69 10.70 2.49 -6.72
C PHE A 69 10.60 2.85 -8.22
N LEU A 70 10.56 1.84 -9.10
CA LEU A 70 10.44 2.02 -10.54
C LEU A 70 9.01 1.72 -11.00
N PRO A 71 8.46 2.54 -11.90
CA PRO A 71 7.17 2.23 -12.49
C PRO A 71 7.25 0.94 -13.34
N PRO A 72 6.13 0.18 -13.47
CA PRO A 72 6.13 -1.10 -14.17
C PRO A 72 6.69 -1.07 -15.58
N PHE A 73 6.51 0.02 -16.34
CA PHE A 73 7.05 0.13 -17.71
C PHE A 73 8.58 0.23 -17.77
N ILE A 74 9.27 0.51 -16.65
CA ILE A 74 10.74 0.50 -16.56
C ILE A 74 11.24 -0.82 -15.99
N ASN A 75 10.54 -1.42 -15.03
CA ASN A 75 11.00 -2.65 -14.37
C ASN A 75 10.52 -3.94 -15.05
N GLY A 76 9.98 -3.87 -16.27
CA GLY A 76 9.52 -5.02 -17.04
C GLY A 76 8.08 -5.44 -16.80
N GLY A 77 7.30 -4.66 -16.07
CA GLY A 77 5.85 -4.87 -15.88
C GLY A 77 5.46 -5.95 -14.88
N ALA A 78 6.43 -6.60 -14.22
CA ALA A 78 6.15 -7.73 -13.34
C ALA A 78 5.87 -7.34 -11.89
N LEU A 79 6.34 -6.19 -11.45
CA LEU A 79 6.29 -5.74 -10.06
C LEU A 79 6.10 -4.22 -10.00
N GLY A 80 5.62 -3.72 -8.86
CA GLY A 80 5.53 -2.27 -8.61
C GLY A 80 4.10 -1.74 -8.53
N THR A 81 3.15 -2.59 -8.17
CA THR A 81 1.75 -2.21 -7.98
C THR A 81 1.11 -2.92 -6.80
N LYS A 82 0.03 -2.34 -6.28
CA LYS A 82 -0.84 -2.95 -5.25
C LYS A 82 -1.45 -4.30 -5.67
N THR A 83 -1.41 -4.62 -6.97
CA THR A 83 -1.94 -5.87 -7.55
C THR A 83 -0.85 -6.91 -7.85
N ASP A 84 0.38 -6.69 -7.42
CA ASP A 84 1.43 -7.71 -7.53
C ASP A 84 0.97 -9.01 -6.87
N ASN A 85 1.19 -10.17 -7.51
CA ASN A 85 0.70 -11.46 -7.01
C ASN A 85 1.08 -11.73 -5.56
N PHE A 86 2.29 -11.36 -5.15
CA PHE A 86 2.72 -11.52 -3.77
C PHE A 86 1.95 -10.60 -2.81
N ALA A 87 1.68 -9.36 -3.21
CA ALA A 87 0.89 -8.41 -2.40
C ALA A 87 -0.55 -8.93 -2.23
N VAL A 88 -1.18 -9.35 -3.32
CA VAL A 88 -2.54 -9.93 -3.30
C VAL A 88 -2.61 -11.15 -2.39
N GLU A 89 -1.67 -12.10 -2.53
CA GLU A 89 -1.62 -13.31 -1.70
C GLU A 89 -1.47 -12.97 -0.22
N MET A 90 -0.52 -12.10 0.13
CA MET A 90 -0.27 -11.74 1.53
C MET A 90 -1.44 -10.96 2.15
N CYS A 91 -2.01 -10.00 1.40
CA CYS A 91 -3.18 -9.26 1.88
C CYS A 91 -4.39 -10.18 2.09
N THR A 92 -4.61 -11.14 1.19
CA THR A 92 -5.67 -12.14 1.31
C THR A 92 -5.47 -13.00 2.57
N ARG A 93 -4.27 -13.51 2.80
CA ARG A 93 -3.97 -14.34 3.97
C ARG A 93 -4.14 -13.59 5.29
N TYR A 94 -3.64 -12.36 5.39
CA TYR A 94 -3.84 -11.55 6.59
C TYR A 94 -5.32 -11.19 6.80
N ALA A 95 -6.07 -10.90 5.74
CA ALA A 95 -7.50 -10.69 5.86
C ALA A 95 -8.21 -11.94 6.37
N LYS A 96 -7.86 -13.14 5.87
CA LYS A 96 -8.39 -14.41 6.41
C LYS A 96 -8.06 -14.64 7.90
N MET A 97 -7.01 -14.02 8.42
CA MET A 97 -6.69 -14.04 9.85
C MET A 97 -7.54 -13.06 10.67
N GLY A 98 -8.34 -12.20 10.03
CA GLY A 98 -9.23 -11.25 10.70
C GLY A 98 -8.75 -9.80 10.72
N TYR A 99 -7.63 -9.48 10.07
CA TYR A 99 -7.18 -8.10 9.88
C TYR A 99 -7.99 -7.38 8.79
N VAL A 100 -8.07 -6.07 8.88
CA VAL A 100 -8.29 -5.22 7.70
C VAL A 100 -6.93 -4.96 7.06
N VAL A 101 -6.80 -5.15 5.75
CA VAL A 101 -5.49 -5.03 5.07
C VAL A 101 -5.63 -4.13 3.86
N ALA A 102 -4.76 -3.13 3.74
CA ALA A 102 -4.70 -2.26 2.57
C ALA A 102 -3.42 -2.54 1.77
N SER A 103 -3.56 -2.97 0.51
CA SER A 103 -2.47 -2.99 -0.46
C SER A 103 -2.33 -1.61 -1.07
N VAL A 104 -1.20 -0.95 -0.84
CA VAL A 104 -1.03 0.49 -1.08
C VAL A 104 -0.11 0.74 -2.27
N ASP A 105 -0.62 1.45 -3.30
CA ASP A 105 0.21 2.07 -4.31
C ASP A 105 0.78 3.38 -3.77
N TYR A 106 2.09 3.50 -3.74
CA TYR A 106 2.82 4.71 -3.39
C TYR A 106 3.56 5.26 -4.62
N ARG A 107 3.88 6.56 -4.62
CA ARG A 107 4.54 7.21 -5.75
C ARG A 107 5.92 6.61 -6.01
N LEU A 108 6.07 6.12 -7.22
CA LEU A 108 7.32 5.58 -7.77
C LEU A 108 8.03 6.65 -8.62
N GLY A 109 9.19 6.31 -9.14
CA GLY A 109 9.88 7.07 -10.17
C GLY A 109 11.22 7.66 -9.73
N TRP A 110 12.26 7.17 -10.38
CA TRP A 110 13.61 7.73 -10.45
C TRP A 110 14.25 7.23 -11.74
N ASN A 111 15.32 7.88 -12.17
CA ASN A 111 16.03 7.48 -13.40
C ASN A 111 17.28 6.64 -13.06
N PRO A 112 17.23 5.30 -13.20
CA PRO A 112 18.40 4.44 -12.97
C PRO A 112 19.51 4.63 -13.99
N LEU A 113 19.23 5.30 -15.11
CA LEU A 113 20.16 5.57 -16.21
C LEU A 113 20.64 7.04 -16.22
N ALA A 114 20.41 7.81 -15.17
CA ALA A 114 20.94 9.16 -15.05
C ALA A 114 22.47 9.18 -15.15
N GLY A 115 23.02 10.27 -15.69
CA GLY A 115 24.40 10.34 -16.16
C GLY A 115 25.47 10.05 -15.11
N THR A 116 25.25 10.47 -13.86
CA THR A 116 26.21 10.28 -12.77
C THR A 116 25.69 9.39 -11.65
N GLN A 117 26.59 8.82 -10.87
CA GLN A 117 26.25 8.04 -9.68
C GLN A 117 25.52 8.93 -8.64
N GLU A 118 25.94 10.17 -8.50
CA GLU A 118 25.35 11.12 -7.56
C GLU A 118 23.89 11.43 -7.91
N GLU A 119 23.60 11.68 -9.19
CA GLU A 119 22.23 11.91 -9.69
C GLU A 119 21.33 10.69 -9.42
N ARG A 120 21.81 9.49 -9.72
CA ARG A 120 21.06 8.25 -9.45
C ARG A 120 20.76 8.09 -7.97
N THR A 121 21.77 8.30 -7.12
CA THR A 121 21.63 8.20 -5.66
C THR A 121 20.63 9.21 -5.14
N LEU A 122 20.72 10.48 -5.54
CA LEU A 122 19.81 11.54 -5.12
C LEU A 122 18.37 11.22 -5.53
N GLN A 123 18.14 10.81 -6.76
CA GLN A 123 16.81 10.50 -7.26
C GLN A 123 16.20 9.28 -6.55
N LEU A 124 17.00 8.26 -6.22
CA LEU A 124 16.56 7.10 -5.45
C LEU A 124 16.16 7.49 -4.02
N ILE A 125 16.96 8.32 -3.34
CA ILE A 125 16.61 8.85 -2.02
C ILE A 125 15.30 9.64 -2.06
N GLN A 126 15.11 10.47 -3.09
CA GLN A 126 13.87 11.21 -3.29
C GLN A 126 12.68 10.29 -3.56
N ALA A 127 12.87 9.17 -4.25
CA ALA A 127 11.81 8.18 -4.48
C ALA A 127 11.40 7.50 -3.16
N ALA A 128 12.36 7.06 -2.36
CA ALA A 128 12.09 6.51 -1.03
C ALA A 128 11.37 7.52 -0.13
N TYR A 129 11.79 8.78 -0.13
CA TYR A 129 11.14 9.85 0.65
C TYR A 129 9.67 10.06 0.23
N ARG A 130 9.36 9.99 -1.08
CA ARG A 130 7.96 10.05 -1.55
C ARG A 130 7.14 8.86 -1.06
N GLY A 131 7.72 7.65 -1.04
CA GLY A 131 7.08 6.47 -0.45
C GLY A 131 6.74 6.67 1.02
N VAL A 132 7.66 7.23 1.82
CA VAL A 132 7.42 7.56 3.23
C VAL A 132 6.31 8.61 3.39
N GLN A 133 6.26 9.63 2.53
CA GLN A 133 5.17 10.62 2.56
C GLN A 133 3.81 9.96 2.28
N ASP A 134 3.74 9.06 1.32
CA ASP A 134 2.50 8.41 0.91
C ASP A 134 2.05 7.38 1.96
N SER A 135 2.96 6.64 2.58
CA SER A 135 2.63 5.74 3.69
C SER A 135 2.02 6.51 4.88
N ARG A 136 2.58 7.69 5.22
CA ARG A 136 1.99 8.57 6.24
C ARG A 136 0.64 9.14 5.83
N THR A 137 0.41 9.35 4.54
CA THR A 137 -0.89 9.79 4.01
C THR A 137 -1.92 8.69 4.15
N ALA A 138 -1.57 7.43 3.86
CA ALA A 138 -2.44 6.27 4.07
C ALA A 138 -2.85 6.11 5.54
N VAL A 139 -1.89 6.23 6.48
CA VAL A 139 -2.23 6.20 7.92
C VAL A 139 -3.22 7.31 8.30
N ARG A 140 -2.99 8.54 7.82
CA ARG A 140 -3.89 9.66 8.10
C ARG A 140 -5.26 9.49 7.49
N PHE A 141 -5.35 8.90 6.29
CA PHE A 141 -6.61 8.60 5.63
C PHE A 141 -7.48 7.69 6.49
N PHE A 142 -6.94 6.58 6.97
CA PHE A 142 -7.68 5.63 7.80
C PHE A 142 -8.06 6.21 9.16
N ARG A 143 -7.13 6.90 9.84
CA ARG A 143 -7.42 7.57 11.12
C ARG A 143 -8.47 8.66 11.00
N LYS A 144 -8.48 9.36 9.87
CA LYS A 144 -9.53 10.35 9.59
C LYS A 144 -10.89 9.67 9.39
N GLY A 145 -10.95 8.58 8.63
CA GLY A 145 -12.17 7.78 8.41
C GLY A 145 -12.77 7.30 9.71
N GLU A 146 -11.95 6.78 10.63
CA GLU A 146 -12.39 6.38 11.95
C GLU A 146 -12.92 7.58 12.77
N ALA A 147 -12.17 8.69 12.85
CA ALA A 147 -12.46 9.80 13.74
C ALA A 147 -13.59 10.73 13.23
N GLU A 148 -13.71 10.93 11.92
CA GLU A 148 -14.56 11.97 11.34
C GLU A 148 -15.67 11.43 10.44
N ASP A 149 -15.49 10.25 9.83
CA ASP A 149 -16.38 9.72 8.80
C ASP A 149 -17.23 8.51 9.30
N GLY A 150 -17.22 8.25 10.61
CA GLY A 150 -18.02 7.18 11.26
C GLY A 150 -17.44 5.78 11.08
N ASP A 151 -16.15 5.67 10.93
CA ASP A 151 -15.39 4.40 10.80
C ASP A 151 -15.93 3.48 9.69
N PRO A 152 -15.86 3.91 8.42
CA PRO A 152 -16.41 3.12 7.32
C PRO A 152 -15.70 1.77 7.10
N TYR A 153 -14.55 1.57 7.76
CA TYR A 153 -13.70 0.38 7.58
C TYR A 153 -13.67 -0.53 8.82
N GLY A 154 -14.35 -0.18 9.93
CA GLY A 154 -14.39 -0.96 11.16
C GLY A 154 -13.01 -1.25 11.74
N ILE A 155 -12.16 -0.23 11.86
CA ILE A 155 -10.78 -0.36 12.30
C ILE A 155 -10.53 0.31 13.66
N ASP A 156 -9.48 -0.12 14.33
CA ASP A 156 -8.88 0.60 15.47
C ASP A 156 -7.67 1.39 14.96
N GLY A 157 -7.81 2.70 14.79
CA GLY A 157 -6.76 3.60 14.30
C GLY A 157 -5.55 3.72 15.24
N THR A 158 -5.60 3.12 16.42
CA THR A 158 -4.45 2.96 17.32
C THR A 158 -3.64 1.71 17.02
N LYS A 159 -4.21 0.74 16.28
CA LYS A 159 -3.63 -0.55 15.93
C LYS A 159 -3.32 -0.64 14.44
N ILE A 160 -2.45 0.23 13.95
CA ILE A 160 -2.01 0.23 12.55
C ILE A 160 -0.60 -0.33 12.45
N GLY A 161 -0.46 -1.46 11.76
CA GLY A 161 0.81 -2.07 11.39
C GLY A 161 1.20 -1.75 9.93
N MET A 162 2.50 -1.71 9.64
CA MET A 162 3.03 -1.56 8.29
C MET A 162 3.86 -2.77 7.94
N ILE A 163 3.67 -3.30 6.74
CA ILE A 163 4.40 -4.44 6.20
C ILE A 163 4.94 -4.05 4.83
N GLY A 164 6.22 -4.27 4.61
CA GLY A 164 6.84 -4.02 3.32
C GLY A 164 7.47 -5.25 2.73
N ASN A 165 7.42 -5.35 1.41
CA ASN A 165 8.15 -6.35 0.62
C ASN A 165 9.26 -5.67 -0.17
N GLY A 166 10.51 -6.10 -0.01
CA GLY A 166 11.65 -5.52 -0.71
C GLY A 166 11.77 -4.01 -0.44
N THR A 167 11.66 -3.19 -1.47
CA THR A 167 11.74 -1.71 -1.34
C THR A 167 10.50 -1.05 -0.71
N GLY A 168 9.45 -1.81 -0.44
CA GLY A 168 8.31 -1.34 0.34
C GLY A 168 8.53 -1.40 1.86
N GLY A 169 9.61 -2.10 2.28
CA GLY A 169 9.94 -2.32 3.70
C GLY A 169 10.86 -1.27 4.32
#